data_0294dcce5be843f5b47d19e28eae6dfe
#
_entry.id   0294dcce5be843f5b47d19e28eae6dfe
#
_cell.length_a   1.000
_cell.length_b   1.000
_cell.length_c   1.000
_cell.angle_alpha   90.00
_cell.angle_beta   90.00
_cell.angle_gamma   90.00
#
_symmetry.space_group_name_H-M   'P 1'
#
loop_
_entity.id
_entity.type
_entity.pdbx_description
1 polymer ?
#
loop_
_entity_poly.entity_id
_entity_poly.type
_entity_poly.pdbx_seq_one_letter_code
_entity_poly.pdbx_strand_id
1 'polypeptide(L)'
;MNVPKIGILAASSLFMLTACTGQPAPVASPPIPTIESTQPTVTTPTSTSETPASTPTSAEAPPPPQPAANGLCKSANLKLSVGDGDAAAGTVYRNLVFTNVSSAPCTIQGFPGVSYVTGDNGQQVGEPAVRVGSKGAAIKLAPGQSAVAPVGFTQVANYDPAVCKPTEVRGLRVYPPQETASMFVALAGTGCAGNPPGQQLSVKTIQSA
;
A
#
# COMPACT_ATOMS: atom_id res chain seq x y z
N MET A 1 -45.55 44.50 2.72
CA MET A 1 -45.27 43.11 3.09
C MET A 1 -44.14 43.12 4.11
N ASN A 2 -44.46 42.69 5.35
CA ASN A 2 -43.59 42.89 6.52
C ASN A 2 -42.50 41.85 6.66
N VAL A 3 -41.26 42.30 6.87
CA VAL A 3 -40.12 41.49 7.25
C VAL A 3 -39.89 41.60 8.74
N PRO A 4 -39.88 40.52 9.54
CA PRO A 4 -39.50 40.58 10.94
C PRO A 4 -37.99 40.51 11.14
N LYS A 5 -37.45 41.47 11.87
CA LYS A 5 -36.08 41.51 12.41
C LYS A 5 -36.01 40.56 13.60
N ILE A 6 -35.15 39.57 13.57
CA ILE A 6 -34.80 38.71 14.72
C ILE A 6 -33.44 39.12 15.25
N GLY A 7 -33.46 39.47 16.55
CA GLY A 7 -32.32 40.03 17.27
C GLY A 7 -31.25 38.99 17.64
N ILE A 8 -30.01 39.46 17.68
CA ILE A 8 -28.81 38.77 18.09
C ILE A 8 -28.70 38.83 19.61
N LEU A 9 -28.69 37.69 20.28
CA LEU A 9 -28.29 37.54 21.69
C LEU A 9 -26.86 37.00 21.74
N ALA A 10 -25.94 37.85 22.17
CA ALA A 10 -24.56 37.47 22.46
C ALA A 10 -24.53 36.89 23.89
N ALA A 11 -24.11 35.63 24.01
CA ALA A 11 -23.79 35.02 25.30
C ALA A 11 -22.25 34.87 25.39
N SER A 12 -21.62 35.71 26.19
CA SER A 12 -20.19 35.63 26.53
C SER A 12 -20.02 34.60 27.64
N SER A 13 -19.36 33.48 27.34
CA SER A 13 -18.93 32.48 28.34
C SER A 13 -17.43 32.66 28.61
N LEU A 14 -17.14 33.14 29.80
CA LEU A 14 -15.79 33.28 30.37
C LEU A 14 -15.32 31.88 30.83
N PHE A 15 -14.31 31.28 30.18
CA PHE A 15 -13.67 30.08 30.68
C PHE A 15 -12.36 30.43 31.39
N MET A 16 -12.33 30.11 32.70
CA MET A 16 -11.12 30.21 33.52
C MET A 16 -10.13 29.14 33.19
N LEU A 17 -8.86 29.56 32.87
CA LEU A 17 -7.71 28.68 32.76
C LEU A 17 -7.22 28.30 34.15
N THR A 18 -7.26 27.02 34.47
CA THR A 18 -6.50 26.44 35.60
C THR A 18 -5.21 25.82 35.00
N ALA A 19 -4.07 26.46 35.27
CA ALA A 19 -2.76 25.95 34.94
C ALA A 19 -2.34 24.91 35.98
N CYS A 20 -2.21 23.64 35.60
CA CYS A 20 -1.48 22.62 36.35
C CYS A 20 -0.09 22.47 35.77
N THR A 21 0.91 23.04 36.45
CA THR A 21 2.32 22.79 36.22
C THR A 21 2.72 21.46 36.85
N GLY A 22 2.74 20.40 36.05
CA GLY A 22 3.34 19.10 36.42
C GLY A 22 4.68 18.96 35.72
N GLN A 23 5.77 19.10 36.48
CA GLN A 23 7.13 18.91 36.02
C GLN A 23 7.46 17.40 36.01
N PRO A 24 7.84 16.78 34.88
CA PRO A 24 8.26 15.39 34.89
C PRO A 24 9.69 15.27 35.45
N ALA A 25 9.88 14.29 36.36
CA ALA A 25 11.16 13.92 36.92
C ALA A 25 12.08 13.29 35.85
N PRO A 26 13.40 13.44 35.94
CA PRO A 26 14.35 12.83 35.01
C PRO A 26 14.40 11.32 35.21
N VAL A 27 14.13 10.57 34.14
CA VAL A 27 14.29 9.12 34.09
C VAL A 27 15.75 8.82 33.81
N ALA A 28 16.39 8.12 34.72
CA ALA A 28 17.76 7.63 34.57
C ALA A 28 17.82 6.56 33.47
N SER A 29 18.75 6.75 32.52
CA SER A 29 19.06 5.78 31.49
C SER A 29 19.79 4.57 32.06
N PRO A 30 19.46 3.32 31.67
CA PRO A 30 20.21 2.14 32.03
C PRO A 30 21.54 2.08 31.24
N PRO A 31 22.61 1.45 31.83
CA PRO A 31 23.90 1.36 31.16
C PRO A 31 23.89 0.42 29.97
N ILE A 32 24.57 0.82 28.90
CA ILE A 32 24.77 0.04 27.67
C ILE A 32 25.77 -1.09 27.96
N PRO A 33 25.48 -2.36 27.65
CA PRO A 33 26.46 -3.42 27.70
C PRO A 33 27.49 -3.29 26.60
N THR A 34 28.77 -3.18 26.96
CA THR A 34 29.90 -3.23 26.03
C THR A 34 30.01 -4.65 25.47
N ILE A 35 29.79 -4.81 24.19
CA ILE A 35 30.03 -6.08 23.49
C ILE A 35 31.47 -6.06 23.00
N GLU A 36 32.28 -6.92 23.60
CA GLU A 36 33.67 -7.21 23.23
C GLU A 36 33.68 -7.92 21.86
N SER A 37 34.33 -7.26 20.88
CA SER A 37 34.44 -7.75 19.49
C SER A 37 35.58 -8.78 19.42
N THR A 38 35.26 -10.06 19.45
CA THR A 38 36.21 -11.13 19.05
C THR A 38 36.16 -11.31 17.52
N GLN A 39 37.20 -10.87 16.86
CA GLN A 39 37.43 -10.99 15.44
C GLN A 39 37.90 -12.42 15.12
N PRO A 40 37.24 -13.20 14.27
CA PRO A 40 37.78 -14.44 13.76
C PRO A 40 38.75 -14.15 12.59
N THR A 41 39.96 -14.71 12.72
CA THR A 41 40.98 -14.71 11.67
C THR A 41 40.52 -15.56 10.50
N VAL A 42 40.32 -14.93 9.33
CA VAL A 42 39.97 -15.62 8.07
C VAL A 42 41.26 -15.97 7.35
N THR A 43 41.56 -17.25 7.25
CA THR A 43 42.60 -17.80 6.34
C THR A 43 42.03 -17.84 4.94
N THR A 44 42.71 -17.15 4.03
CA THR A 44 42.41 -17.09 2.58
C THR A 44 42.86 -18.40 1.90
N PRO A 45 41.99 -19.16 1.23
CA PRO A 45 42.42 -20.10 0.22
C PRO A 45 42.55 -19.40 -1.14
N THR A 46 43.72 -19.48 -1.71
CA THR A 46 44.00 -19.10 -3.10
C THR A 46 43.23 -20.04 -4.03
N SER A 47 42.23 -19.51 -4.74
CA SER A 47 41.52 -20.28 -5.76
C SER A 47 41.92 -19.81 -7.16
N THR A 48 42.50 -20.74 -7.88
CA THR A 48 42.91 -20.61 -9.28
C THR A 48 41.71 -20.33 -10.17
N SER A 49 41.76 -19.24 -10.93
CA SER A 49 40.72 -18.80 -11.86
C SER A 49 40.81 -19.65 -13.13
N GLU A 50 39.89 -20.58 -13.32
CA GLU A 50 39.56 -21.12 -14.63
C GLU A 50 38.31 -20.43 -15.15
N THR A 51 38.41 -19.75 -16.28
CA THR A 51 37.31 -19.10 -17.00
C THR A 51 36.53 -20.15 -17.79
N PRO A 52 35.26 -20.44 -17.47
CA PRO A 52 34.42 -21.21 -18.37
C PRO A 52 33.85 -20.30 -19.45
N ALA A 53 34.01 -20.70 -20.71
CA ALA A 53 33.38 -20.07 -21.86
C ALA A 53 31.85 -20.02 -21.70
N SER A 54 31.28 -18.84 -21.74
CA SER A 54 29.81 -18.61 -21.68
C SER A 54 29.18 -19.03 -23.00
N THR A 55 28.50 -20.16 -23.00
CA THR A 55 27.56 -20.55 -24.06
C THR A 55 26.31 -19.63 -23.93
N PRO A 56 25.81 -19.01 -25.02
CA PRO A 56 24.60 -18.21 -24.95
C PRO A 56 23.42 -19.13 -24.64
N THR A 57 22.92 -19.06 -23.42
CA THR A 57 21.67 -19.72 -23.03
C THR A 57 20.52 -19.01 -23.75
N SER A 58 19.89 -19.73 -24.69
CA SER A 58 18.64 -19.32 -25.30
C SER A 58 17.63 -19.00 -24.21
N ALA A 59 17.10 -17.78 -24.17
CA ALA A 59 16.09 -17.37 -23.23
C ALA A 59 14.83 -18.23 -23.49
N GLU A 60 14.59 -19.19 -22.60
CA GLU A 60 13.38 -19.99 -22.57
C GLU A 60 12.19 -19.07 -22.28
N ALA A 61 11.15 -19.15 -23.11
CA ALA A 61 9.91 -18.41 -22.91
C ALA A 61 9.31 -18.76 -21.53
N PRO A 62 8.73 -17.79 -20.79
CA PRO A 62 8.12 -18.09 -19.51
C PRO A 62 7.04 -19.19 -19.65
N PRO A 63 6.99 -20.18 -18.74
CA PRO A 63 6.01 -21.26 -18.80
C PRO A 63 4.58 -20.71 -18.76
N PRO A 64 3.62 -21.34 -19.45
CA PRO A 64 2.24 -20.93 -19.43
C PRO A 64 1.68 -20.96 -18.00
N PRO A 65 0.75 -20.04 -17.64
CA PRO A 65 0.15 -19.95 -16.30
C PRO A 65 -0.46 -21.29 -15.88
N GLN A 66 0.07 -21.87 -14.80
CA GLN A 66 -0.46 -23.12 -14.26
C GLN A 66 -1.67 -22.86 -13.33
N PRO A 67 -2.70 -23.72 -13.31
CA PRO A 67 -3.80 -23.63 -12.36
C PRO A 67 -3.26 -23.63 -10.92
N ALA A 68 -3.80 -22.76 -10.07
CA ALA A 68 -3.39 -22.71 -8.66
C ALA A 68 -3.75 -24.00 -7.95
N ALA A 69 -2.79 -24.67 -7.31
CA ALA A 69 -2.96 -25.94 -6.63
C ALA A 69 -4.06 -25.95 -5.53
N ASN A 70 -4.42 -24.77 -5.01
CA ASN A 70 -5.46 -24.59 -3.99
C ASN A 70 -6.73 -23.89 -4.50
N GLY A 71 -6.87 -23.74 -5.81
CA GLY A 71 -8.00 -23.04 -6.44
C GLY A 71 -8.04 -21.53 -6.21
N LEU A 72 -7.05 -20.94 -5.52
CA LEU A 72 -6.95 -19.49 -5.32
C LEU A 72 -6.38 -18.81 -6.56
N CYS A 73 -6.85 -17.58 -6.84
CA CYS A 73 -6.28 -16.75 -7.91
C CYS A 73 -4.86 -16.33 -7.54
N LYS A 74 -3.88 -16.65 -8.39
CA LYS A 74 -2.47 -16.29 -8.25
C LYS A 74 -2.14 -15.08 -9.11
N SER A 75 -1.18 -14.26 -8.69
CA SER A 75 -0.72 -13.08 -9.44
C SER A 75 -0.34 -13.42 -10.89
N ALA A 76 0.31 -14.56 -11.12
CA ALA A 76 0.69 -15.03 -12.46
C ALA A 76 -0.52 -15.32 -13.38
N ASN A 77 -1.70 -15.55 -12.80
CA ASN A 77 -2.94 -15.90 -13.50
C ASN A 77 -3.93 -14.73 -13.56
N LEU A 78 -3.53 -13.58 -13.04
CA LEU A 78 -4.36 -12.38 -13.01
C LEU A 78 -3.74 -11.28 -13.88
N LYS A 79 -4.59 -10.56 -14.60
CA LYS A 79 -4.26 -9.24 -15.15
C LYS A 79 -4.79 -8.19 -14.20
N LEU A 80 -3.93 -7.23 -13.84
CA LEU A 80 -4.29 -6.09 -13.00
C LEU A 80 -4.42 -4.83 -13.87
N SER A 81 -5.48 -4.07 -13.66
CA SER A 81 -5.67 -2.75 -14.25
C SER A 81 -6.35 -1.80 -13.27
N VAL A 82 -6.27 -0.50 -13.57
CA VAL A 82 -7.03 0.55 -12.86
C VAL A 82 -8.24 0.88 -13.68
N GLY A 83 -9.42 0.73 -13.11
CA GLY A 83 -10.69 1.12 -13.71
C GLY A 83 -11.14 2.49 -13.24
N ASP A 84 -12.35 2.84 -13.67
CA ASP A 84 -13.01 4.08 -13.30
C ASP A 84 -13.32 4.11 -11.80
N GLY A 85 -13.64 5.30 -11.32
CA GLY A 85 -13.94 5.54 -9.92
C GLY A 85 -14.62 6.88 -9.74
N ASP A 86 -14.66 7.33 -8.50
CA ASP A 86 -15.39 8.50 -8.04
C ASP A 86 -14.49 9.41 -7.23
N ALA A 87 -14.97 10.60 -6.86
CA ALA A 87 -14.26 11.49 -5.96
C ALA A 87 -15.24 12.08 -4.95
N ALA A 88 -14.88 12.05 -3.68
CA ALA A 88 -15.66 12.62 -2.60
C ALA A 88 -14.76 13.08 -1.45
N ALA A 89 -15.09 14.21 -0.83
CA ALA A 89 -14.49 14.70 0.40
C ALA A 89 -12.94 14.67 0.41
N GLY A 90 -12.31 15.11 -0.66
CA GLY A 90 -10.84 15.17 -0.76
C GLY A 90 -10.15 13.81 -0.98
N THR A 91 -10.93 12.78 -1.35
CA THR A 91 -10.43 11.45 -1.71
C THR A 91 -10.87 11.09 -3.13
N VAL A 92 -9.95 10.62 -3.94
CA VAL A 92 -10.25 10.03 -5.25
C VAL A 92 -10.34 8.52 -5.06
N TYR A 93 -11.39 7.91 -5.56
CA TYR A 93 -11.58 6.46 -5.54
C TYR A 93 -11.30 5.89 -6.93
N ARG A 94 -10.63 4.75 -7.01
CA ARG A 94 -10.39 3.99 -8.23
C ARG A 94 -10.58 2.51 -7.96
N ASN A 95 -11.07 1.77 -8.94
CA ASN A 95 -11.20 0.33 -8.83
C ASN A 95 -9.91 -0.35 -9.33
N LEU A 96 -9.28 -1.17 -8.49
CA LEU A 96 -8.33 -2.16 -8.97
C LEU A 96 -9.13 -3.31 -9.56
N VAL A 97 -8.90 -3.62 -10.83
CA VAL A 97 -9.61 -4.67 -11.56
C VAL A 97 -8.68 -5.87 -11.71
N PHE A 98 -9.09 -7.02 -11.18
CA PHE A 98 -8.40 -8.30 -11.26
C PHE A 98 -9.13 -9.20 -12.24
N THR A 99 -8.55 -9.46 -13.40
CA THR A 99 -9.13 -10.33 -14.44
C THR A 99 -8.40 -11.66 -14.45
N ASN A 100 -9.14 -12.78 -14.36
CA ASN A 100 -8.56 -14.12 -14.52
C ASN A 100 -8.17 -14.33 -15.98
N VAL A 101 -6.87 -14.38 -16.28
CA VAL A 101 -6.33 -14.63 -17.62
C VAL A 101 -5.88 -16.07 -17.84
N SER A 102 -6.09 -16.95 -16.86
CA SER A 102 -5.82 -18.39 -17.02
C SER A 102 -6.97 -19.10 -17.71
N SER A 103 -6.72 -20.35 -18.12
CA SER A 103 -7.73 -21.24 -18.71
C SER A 103 -8.62 -21.94 -17.68
N ALA A 104 -8.34 -21.80 -16.38
CA ALA A 104 -9.08 -22.45 -15.31
C ALA A 104 -9.73 -21.44 -14.37
N PRO A 105 -10.88 -21.76 -13.76
CA PRO A 105 -11.48 -20.89 -12.76
C PRO A 105 -10.63 -20.84 -11.49
N CYS A 106 -10.64 -19.68 -10.84
CA CYS A 106 -9.99 -19.49 -9.53
C CYS A 106 -10.89 -18.71 -8.57
N THR A 107 -10.56 -18.73 -7.29
CA THR A 107 -11.32 -18.05 -6.23
C THR A 107 -10.49 -16.92 -5.65
N ILE A 108 -11.11 -15.74 -5.45
CA ILE A 108 -10.49 -14.56 -4.83
C ILE A 108 -11.36 -14.06 -3.69
N GLN A 109 -10.76 -13.70 -2.54
CA GLN A 109 -11.50 -13.25 -1.37
C GLN A 109 -10.63 -12.38 -0.46
N GLY A 110 -11.18 -11.30 0.05
CA GLY A 110 -10.55 -10.46 1.08
C GLY A 110 -10.00 -9.16 0.51
N PHE A 111 -9.00 -8.61 1.16
CA PHE A 111 -8.41 -7.31 0.84
C PHE A 111 -7.09 -7.52 0.12
N PRO A 112 -6.85 -6.85 -1.02
CA PRO A 112 -5.50 -6.79 -1.58
C PRO A 112 -4.60 -5.93 -0.69
N GLY A 113 -3.29 -6.20 -0.71
CA GLY A 113 -2.28 -5.27 -0.21
C GLY A 113 -1.97 -4.24 -1.29
N VAL A 114 -1.99 -2.95 -0.96
CA VAL A 114 -1.75 -1.87 -1.93
C VAL A 114 -0.76 -0.88 -1.35
N SER A 115 0.27 -0.54 -2.10
CA SER A 115 1.26 0.49 -1.72
C SER A 115 1.64 1.34 -2.91
N TYR A 116 1.86 2.63 -2.69
CA TYR A 116 2.55 3.46 -3.66
C TYR A 116 4.00 3.02 -3.84
N VAL A 117 4.50 3.10 -5.07
CA VAL A 117 5.91 2.84 -5.39
C VAL A 117 6.49 3.90 -6.31
N THR A 118 7.78 4.17 -6.11
CA THR A 118 8.59 5.08 -6.92
C THR A 118 9.87 4.40 -7.40
N GLY A 119 10.64 5.08 -8.24
CA GLY A 119 11.91 4.57 -8.78
C GLY A 119 11.74 3.29 -9.61
N ASP A 120 12.82 2.85 -10.26
CA ASP A 120 12.80 1.66 -11.11
C ASP A 120 12.81 0.35 -10.30
N ASN A 121 13.32 0.41 -9.09
CA ASN A 121 13.34 -0.71 -8.13
C ASN A 121 12.02 -0.91 -7.37
N GLY A 122 11.00 -0.07 -7.60
CA GLY A 122 9.71 -0.17 -6.93
C GLY A 122 9.76 0.15 -5.44
N GLN A 123 10.58 1.12 -5.02
CA GLN A 123 10.66 1.55 -3.62
C GLN A 123 9.29 2.06 -3.14
N GLN A 124 8.86 1.60 -1.96
CA GLN A 124 7.59 2.01 -1.37
C GLN A 124 7.63 3.46 -0.91
N VAL A 125 6.52 4.17 -1.13
CA VAL A 125 6.31 5.55 -0.69
C VAL A 125 5.21 5.58 0.37
N GLY A 126 5.60 5.88 1.60
CA GLY A 126 4.70 5.95 2.75
C GLY A 126 4.11 4.60 3.19
N GLU A 127 3.07 4.68 4.00
CA GLU A 127 2.40 3.50 4.55
C GLU A 127 1.51 2.79 3.50
N PRO A 128 1.35 1.45 3.60
CA PRO A 128 0.43 0.72 2.74
C PRO A 128 -1.03 1.10 3.03
N ALA A 129 -1.92 0.78 2.10
CA ALA A 129 -3.34 1.04 2.23
C ALA A 129 -3.96 0.37 3.46
N VAL A 130 -4.74 1.13 4.20
CA VAL A 130 -5.51 0.61 5.34
C VAL A 130 -6.76 -0.10 4.81
N ARG A 131 -7.05 -1.28 5.36
CA ARG A 131 -8.25 -2.05 5.03
C ARG A 131 -9.46 -1.43 5.67
N VAL A 132 -10.51 -1.15 4.88
CA VAL A 132 -11.76 -0.54 5.36
C VAL A 132 -12.96 -1.43 5.04
N GLY A 133 -13.87 -1.55 6.01
CA GLY A 133 -15.03 -2.42 5.95
C GLY A 133 -14.74 -3.87 6.34
N SER A 134 -15.69 -4.75 6.09
CA SER A 134 -15.62 -6.17 6.43
C SER A 134 -15.16 -7.01 5.25
N LYS A 135 -14.56 -8.16 5.53
CA LYS A 135 -14.18 -9.14 4.51
C LYS A 135 -15.44 -9.68 3.82
N GLY A 136 -15.51 -9.52 2.51
CA GLY A 136 -16.62 -10.02 1.68
C GLY A 136 -16.60 -11.53 1.48
N ALA A 137 -17.65 -12.04 0.79
CA ALA A 137 -17.73 -13.43 0.36
C ALA A 137 -16.63 -13.78 -0.66
N ALA A 138 -16.34 -15.07 -0.79
CA ALA A 138 -15.44 -15.56 -1.82
C ALA A 138 -16.11 -15.45 -3.21
N ILE A 139 -15.34 -15.01 -4.19
CA ILE A 139 -15.79 -14.82 -5.58
C ILE A 139 -15.04 -15.80 -6.46
N LYS A 140 -15.78 -16.61 -7.22
CA LYS A 140 -15.22 -17.49 -8.23
C LYS A 140 -15.13 -16.75 -9.56
N LEU A 141 -13.93 -16.67 -10.12
CA LEU A 141 -13.67 -16.06 -11.42
C LEU A 141 -13.43 -17.16 -12.45
N ALA A 142 -14.33 -17.30 -13.41
CA ALA A 142 -14.07 -18.08 -14.61
C ALA A 142 -13.01 -17.39 -15.49
N PRO A 143 -12.43 -18.09 -16.47
CA PRO A 143 -11.54 -17.44 -17.46
C PRO A 143 -12.17 -16.21 -18.07
N GLY A 144 -11.43 -15.09 -18.09
CA GLY A 144 -11.88 -13.79 -18.57
C GLY A 144 -12.74 -12.96 -17.61
N GLN A 145 -13.24 -13.54 -16.52
CA GLN A 145 -14.03 -12.80 -15.54
C GLN A 145 -13.15 -11.92 -14.63
N SER A 146 -13.74 -10.83 -14.15
CA SER A 146 -13.08 -9.85 -13.30
C SER A 146 -13.76 -9.69 -11.94
N ALA A 147 -12.97 -9.26 -10.97
CA ALA A 147 -13.42 -8.73 -9.70
C ALA A 147 -12.73 -7.39 -9.44
N VAL A 148 -13.31 -6.56 -8.58
CA VAL A 148 -12.80 -5.21 -8.31
C VAL A 148 -12.52 -5.02 -6.82
N ALA A 149 -11.52 -4.19 -6.50
CA ALA A 149 -11.29 -3.68 -5.16
C ALA A 149 -11.23 -2.15 -5.21
N PRO A 150 -12.19 -1.44 -4.61
CA PRO A 150 -12.12 0.01 -4.52
C PRO A 150 -10.95 0.45 -3.64
N VAL A 151 -10.14 1.37 -4.15
CA VAL A 151 -9.02 2.02 -3.44
C VAL A 151 -9.30 3.51 -3.34
N GLY A 152 -9.18 4.06 -2.14
CA GLY A 152 -9.26 5.49 -1.88
C GLY A 152 -7.86 6.10 -1.79
N PHE A 153 -7.67 7.18 -2.52
CA PHE A 153 -6.45 7.98 -2.61
C PHE A 153 -6.75 9.35 -2.03
N THR A 154 -6.35 9.61 -0.79
CA THR A 154 -6.50 10.93 -0.18
C THR A 154 -5.60 11.92 -0.88
N GLN A 155 -6.13 13.09 -1.23
CA GLN A 155 -5.36 14.13 -1.91
C GLN A 155 -4.24 14.64 -1.01
N VAL A 156 -3.02 14.66 -1.54
CA VAL A 156 -1.81 15.08 -0.82
C VAL A 156 -1.93 16.52 -0.28
N ALA A 157 -2.67 17.38 -0.99
CA ALA A 157 -2.93 18.76 -0.57
C ALA A 157 -3.76 18.86 0.74
N ASN A 158 -4.36 17.78 1.21
CA ASN A 158 -5.07 17.76 2.49
C ASN A 158 -4.12 17.65 3.71
N TYR A 159 -2.83 17.41 3.48
CA TYR A 159 -1.83 17.22 4.52
C TYR A 159 -0.85 18.38 4.57
N ASP A 160 -0.27 18.63 5.76
CA ASP A 160 0.86 19.53 5.91
C ASP A 160 2.05 18.99 5.09
N PRO A 161 2.61 19.77 4.14
CA PRO A 161 3.70 19.32 3.29
C PRO A 161 4.97 18.93 4.06
N ALA A 162 5.24 19.56 5.21
CA ALA A 162 6.42 19.24 6.03
C ALA A 162 6.31 17.85 6.66
N VAL A 163 5.08 17.40 6.98
CA VAL A 163 4.80 16.09 7.56
C VAL A 163 4.61 15.05 6.47
N CYS A 164 3.86 15.36 5.42
CA CYS A 164 3.57 14.47 4.29
C CYS A 164 4.83 14.15 3.47
N LYS A 165 5.70 15.12 3.24
CA LYS A 165 6.86 15.00 2.33
C LYS A 165 6.41 14.50 0.97
N PRO A 166 5.69 15.34 0.18
CA PRO A 166 5.15 14.95 -1.11
C PRO A 166 6.23 14.36 -2.02
N THR A 167 5.97 13.18 -2.56
CA THR A 167 6.92 12.42 -3.36
C THR A 167 6.22 11.86 -4.59
N GLU A 168 6.84 11.97 -5.76
CA GLU A 168 6.32 11.39 -7.00
C GLU A 168 6.26 9.87 -6.90
N VAL A 169 5.15 9.32 -7.38
CA VAL A 169 4.92 7.88 -7.49
C VAL A 169 4.66 7.50 -8.94
N ARG A 170 5.15 6.34 -9.35
CA ARG A 170 4.95 5.81 -10.70
C ARG A 170 3.79 4.84 -10.82
N GLY A 171 3.31 4.33 -9.70
CA GLY A 171 2.21 3.36 -9.67
C GLY A 171 2.01 2.70 -8.32
N LEU A 172 1.34 1.57 -8.40
CA LEU A 172 1.00 0.75 -7.24
C LEU A 172 1.66 -0.62 -7.33
N ARG A 173 2.20 -1.07 -6.20
CA ARG A 173 2.48 -2.48 -5.95
C ARG A 173 1.28 -3.07 -5.25
N VAL A 174 0.73 -4.13 -5.84
CA VAL A 174 -0.52 -4.76 -5.40
C VAL A 174 -0.28 -6.23 -5.15
N TYR A 175 -0.59 -6.69 -3.95
CA TYR A 175 -0.64 -8.11 -3.60
C TYR A 175 -2.10 -8.57 -3.69
N PRO A 176 -2.47 -9.47 -4.59
CA PRO A 176 -3.80 -10.05 -4.59
C PRO A 176 -4.11 -10.68 -3.22
N PRO A 177 -5.38 -10.74 -2.79
CA PRO A 177 -5.72 -11.35 -1.51
C PRO A 177 -5.19 -12.78 -1.40
N GLN A 178 -4.59 -13.12 -0.25
CA GLN A 178 -4.02 -14.44 0.05
C GLN A 178 -2.83 -14.85 -0.87
N GLU A 179 -2.19 -13.86 -1.52
CA GLU A 179 -1.03 -14.06 -2.40
C GLU A 179 0.18 -13.31 -1.84
N THR A 180 1.37 -13.85 -2.04
CA THR A 180 2.65 -13.26 -1.63
C THR A 180 3.42 -12.64 -2.78
N ALA A 181 3.10 -13.02 -4.02
CA ALA A 181 3.67 -12.38 -5.20
C ALA A 181 2.90 -11.11 -5.58
N SER A 182 3.61 -10.01 -5.73
CA SER A 182 3.01 -8.72 -6.09
C SER A 182 2.85 -8.55 -7.58
N MET A 183 1.93 -7.67 -7.96
CA MET A 183 1.73 -7.13 -9.28
C MET A 183 2.01 -5.64 -9.27
N PHE A 184 2.43 -5.08 -10.40
CA PHE A 184 2.57 -3.64 -10.59
C PHE A 184 1.49 -3.13 -11.54
N VAL A 185 0.92 -1.96 -11.23
CA VAL A 185 0.08 -1.22 -12.15
C VAL A 185 0.52 0.24 -12.19
N ALA A 186 0.72 0.77 -13.39
CA ALA A 186 1.11 2.17 -13.58
C ALA A 186 -0.06 3.09 -13.18
N LEU A 187 0.23 4.03 -12.32
CA LEU A 187 -0.66 5.10 -11.86
C LEU A 187 0.21 6.24 -11.32
N ALA A 188 0.69 7.07 -12.24
CA ALA A 188 1.53 8.22 -11.88
C ALA A 188 0.75 9.23 -11.03
N GLY A 189 1.42 9.81 -10.05
CA GLY A 189 0.82 10.80 -9.15
C GLY A 189 1.79 11.24 -8.05
N THR A 190 1.25 11.69 -6.93
CA THR A 190 2.02 12.10 -5.75
C THR A 190 1.48 11.39 -4.52
N GLY A 191 2.37 10.86 -3.70
CA GLY A 191 2.08 10.28 -2.39
C GLY A 191 2.85 10.98 -1.27
N CYS A 192 2.56 10.65 -0.03
CA CYS A 192 3.30 11.10 1.14
C CYS A 192 4.40 10.08 1.49
N ALA A 193 5.67 10.46 1.42
CA ALA A 193 6.77 9.64 1.93
C ALA A 193 6.89 9.71 3.46
N GLY A 194 6.39 10.80 4.06
CA GLY A 194 6.25 10.95 5.50
C GLY A 194 5.03 10.22 6.05
N ASN A 195 4.75 10.41 7.33
CA ASN A 195 3.61 9.81 8.02
C ASN A 195 2.65 10.91 8.54
N PRO A 196 1.82 11.51 7.66
CA PRO A 196 0.85 12.51 8.08
C PRO A 196 -0.27 11.87 8.91
N PRO A 197 -0.97 12.64 9.76
CA PRO A 197 -2.13 12.13 10.47
C PRO A 197 -3.22 11.71 9.48
N GLY A 198 -3.81 10.55 9.70
CA GLY A 198 -4.80 9.95 8.80
C GLY A 198 -4.17 9.00 7.78
N GLN A 199 -4.96 8.57 6.81
CA GLN A 199 -4.59 7.53 5.85
C GLN A 199 -4.49 8.10 4.46
N GLN A 200 -3.32 8.00 3.82
CA GLN A 200 -3.20 8.39 2.42
C GLN A 200 -3.85 7.38 1.45
N LEU A 201 -3.83 6.10 1.82
CA LEU A 201 -4.44 5.03 1.03
C LEU A 201 -5.40 4.20 1.88
N SER A 202 -6.54 3.87 1.30
CA SER A 202 -7.48 2.91 1.86
C SER A 202 -7.90 1.89 0.80
N VAL A 203 -8.24 0.67 1.22
CA VAL A 203 -8.69 -0.38 0.29
C VAL A 203 -9.87 -1.14 0.86
N LYS A 204 -10.88 -1.37 0.03
CA LYS A 204 -12.02 -2.22 0.35
C LYS A 204 -11.76 -3.67 -0.07
N THR A 205 -12.58 -4.57 0.48
CA THR A 205 -12.56 -5.98 0.08
C THR A 205 -12.89 -6.15 -1.39
N ILE A 206 -12.44 -7.26 -1.99
CA ILE A 206 -12.83 -7.68 -3.34
C ILE A 206 -14.36 -7.77 -3.44
N GLN A 207 -14.89 -7.29 -4.56
CA GLN A 207 -16.30 -7.28 -4.94
C GLN A 207 -16.44 -7.78 -6.37
N SER A 208 -17.61 -8.26 -6.73
CA SER A 208 -17.93 -8.55 -8.13
C SER A 208 -17.83 -7.30 -8.99
N ALA A 209 -17.33 -7.43 -10.23
CA ALA A 209 -17.23 -6.34 -11.20
C ALA A 209 -18.59 -5.99 -11.77
#